data_b8a2433310047632708b179e9c4671d2
#
_entry.id   b8a2433310047632708b179e9c4671d2
#
_cell.length_a   1.000
_cell.length_b   1.000
_cell.length_c   1.000
_cell.angle_alpha   90.00
_cell.angle_beta   90.00
_cell.angle_gamma   90.00
#
_symmetry.space_group_name_H-M   'P 1'
#
loop_
_entity.id
_entity.type
_entity.pdbx_description
1 polymer ?
#
loop_
_entity_poly.entity_id
_entity_poly.type
_entity_poly.pdbx_seq_one_letter_code
_entity_poly.pdbx_strand_id
1 'polypeptide(L)'
;PAADTAFYSLDRACPKCGLSLPELDPRLFSYNSEMGACPKCSGYGIITDAIRKAIRKGEAMGSEMHAADETEIVCRACGGTRLNPIARNVRWAGKTIPEVCAMTAQEASSWFENLELDDRSRTIADDALLEIRSRLTFLTEVGLEYLTLERSAPTLSGGETQRIHLASQLGTNLRGVCYVLDEPTIGLHPRDNAMLLSAIERLTKKGNTLLVVEHDEETIRRADHIIDIGPGAGIRGGRLMGQGTVEDLEANPDSPTGRMLAHPLPHTGTPQRRVKLNDPELKTLVFRGVHARNLQIDEITVPLQRFTVVTGVSGSGKSTFCREVLFENLSRRLKDAQAPLVGTDQLTGFENVGRVLEVDQTPIGKNSRSCPATYVGIMTAIRDLYAATNEAQARGYDASRFSFNKAVGACPVCAGQGLRTVEMNFLPDVKVLCEACAGKRFNPETLEVLWRGKSIGDVLEMEIDEAVDFFASMPSIAYPLKLMQDVGLGYLTLGQPSPTLSGGEAQRLKLVTELAKVRTDGSFAARAPHTLYVLDEPTVGLHMTDVDRLSKVLSRLVDAGSTVVVIEHNLDIAADADWIIDLGPEGGAKGGKVVAQGSPKMVARKNTATGIVLRAFLAEHKPVKST
;
A
#
# COMPACT_ATOMS: atom_id res chain seq x y z
N PRO A 1 -5.68 -72.82 4.08
CA PRO A 1 -5.45 -71.39 4.16
C PRO A 1 -6.08 -70.77 2.93
N ALA A 2 -7.20 -70.06 3.12
CA ALA A 2 -7.82 -69.32 2.03
C ALA A 2 -6.86 -68.24 1.59
N ALA A 3 -6.48 -68.25 0.34
CA ALA A 3 -5.68 -67.20 -0.28
C ALA A 3 -6.54 -65.91 -0.17
N ASP A 4 -5.98 -64.85 0.39
CA ASP A 4 -6.57 -63.53 0.37
C ASP A 4 -6.75 -63.09 -1.10
N THR A 5 -7.98 -63.25 -1.59
CA THR A 5 -8.32 -62.85 -2.95
C THR A 5 -8.63 -61.37 -2.96
N ALA A 6 -7.73 -60.52 -3.44
CA ALA A 6 -7.98 -59.10 -3.63
C ALA A 6 -8.73 -58.90 -4.96
N PHE A 7 -9.93 -58.29 -4.85
CA PHE A 7 -10.71 -57.90 -6.04
C PHE A 7 -10.32 -56.50 -6.47
N TYR A 8 -9.93 -56.34 -7.73
CA TYR A 8 -9.66 -55.04 -8.38
C TYR A 8 -10.73 -54.77 -9.41
N SER A 9 -11.39 -53.63 -9.33
CA SER A 9 -12.35 -53.21 -10.34
C SER A 9 -11.65 -52.50 -11.50
N LEU A 10 -11.98 -52.86 -12.72
CA LEU A 10 -11.53 -52.16 -13.95
C LEU A 10 -12.26 -50.80 -14.10
N ASP A 11 -13.43 -50.68 -13.50
CA ASP A 11 -14.31 -49.47 -13.57
C ASP A 11 -14.08 -48.49 -12.41
N ARG A 12 -12.94 -48.56 -11.73
CA ARG A 12 -12.59 -47.69 -10.59
C ARG A 12 -13.64 -47.67 -9.48
N ALA A 13 -14.39 -48.76 -9.30
CA ALA A 13 -15.36 -48.89 -8.24
C ALA A 13 -14.75 -49.52 -6.98
N CYS A 14 -15.12 -49.02 -5.81
CA CYS A 14 -14.67 -49.57 -4.54
C CYS A 14 -15.32 -50.96 -4.30
N PRO A 15 -14.53 -52.04 -4.15
CA PRO A 15 -15.09 -53.40 -3.97
C PRO A 15 -15.86 -53.57 -2.67
N LYS A 16 -15.71 -52.67 -1.70
CA LYS A 16 -16.43 -52.74 -0.39
C LYS A 16 -17.73 -51.98 -0.37
N CYS A 17 -17.83 -50.83 -1.01
CA CYS A 17 -19.02 -49.96 -0.92
C CYS A 17 -19.63 -49.60 -2.29
N GLY A 18 -19.06 -50.07 -3.42
CA GLY A 18 -19.59 -49.83 -4.74
C GLY A 18 -19.41 -48.41 -5.26
N LEU A 19 -18.79 -47.50 -4.49
CA LEU A 19 -18.54 -46.13 -4.92
C LEU A 19 -17.63 -46.11 -6.16
N SER A 20 -18.11 -45.57 -7.26
CA SER A 20 -17.33 -45.38 -8.49
C SER A 20 -16.65 -44.03 -8.46
N LEU A 21 -15.35 -44.01 -8.76
CA LEU A 21 -14.56 -42.78 -8.87
C LEU A 21 -14.44 -42.35 -10.35
N PRO A 22 -14.58 -41.07 -10.65
CA PRO A 22 -14.37 -40.57 -12.00
C PRO A 22 -12.93 -40.74 -12.46
N GLU A 23 -12.71 -40.63 -13.74
CA GLU A 23 -11.35 -40.54 -14.29
C GLU A 23 -10.63 -39.33 -13.73
N LEU A 24 -9.33 -39.52 -13.35
CA LEU A 24 -8.51 -38.42 -12.85
C LEU A 24 -8.08 -37.52 -14.03
N ASP A 25 -8.93 -36.57 -14.36
CA ASP A 25 -8.65 -35.52 -15.34
C ASP A 25 -7.94 -34.35 -14.62
N PRO A 26 -6.94 -33.67 -15.21
CA PRO A 26 -6.33 -32.49 -14.61
C PRO A 26 -7.31 -31.41 -14.17
N ARG A 27 -8.43 -31.23 -14.85
CA ARG A 27 -9.48 -30.28 -14.50
C ARG A 27 -10.16 -30.59 -13.16
N LEU A 28 -10.12 -31.84 -12.72
CA LEU A 28 -10.62 -32.26 -11.40
C LEU A 28 -9.86 -31.56 -10.25
N PHE A 29 -8.59 -31.20 -10.47
CA PHE A 29 -7.72 -30.57 -9.48
C PHE A 29 -7.71 -29.05 -9.56
N SER A 30 -8.52 -28.46 -10.46
CA SER A 30 -8.67 -27.00 -10.57
C SER A 30 -9.97 -26.53 -9.91
N TYR A 31 -9.84 -25.64 -8.93
CA TYR A 31 -11.01 -25.00 -8.31
C TYR A 31 -11.72 -23.99 -9.23
N ASN A 32 -11.11 -23.63 -10.37
CA ASN A 32 -11.71 -22.80 -11.42
C ASN A 32 -12.50 -23.64 -12.45
N SER A 33 -12.45 -24.96 -12.34
CA SER A 33 -13.20 -25.89 -13.18
C SER A 33 -14.45 -26.39 -12.44
N GLU A 34 -15.58 -26.50 -13.11
CA GLU A 34 -16.80 -27.11 -12.57
C GLU A 34 -16.57 -28.53 -12.04
N MET A 35 -15.66 -29.30 -12.68
CA MET A 35 -15.31 -30.65 -12.23
C MET A 35 -14.55 -30.66 -10.91
N GLY A 36 -13.69 -29.67 -10.65
CA GLY A 36 -12.81 -29.60 -9.50
C GLY A 36 -13.35 -28.76 -8.36
N ALA A 37 -14.16 -27.77 -8.67
CA ALA A 37 -14.68 -26.81 -7.69
C ALA A 37 -15.57 -27.46 -6.62
N CYS A 38 -15.51 -26.95 -5.40
CA CYS A 38 -16.46 -27.30 -4.35
C CYS A 38 -17.88 -26.87 -4.77
N PRO A 39 -18.87 -27.77 -4.82
CA PRO A 39 -20.20 -27.44 -5.31
C PRO A 39 -20.98 -26.48 -4.39
N LYS A 40 -20.54 -26.27 -3.15
CA LYS A 40 -21.20 -25.36 -2.18
C LYS A 40 -20.72 -23.92 -2.27
N CYS A 41 -19.48 -23.69 -2.64
CA CYS A 41 -18.90 -22.35 -2.77
C CYS A 41 -18.35 -22.07 -4.17
N SER A 42 -18.60 -22.95 -5.15
CA SER A 42 -18.14 -22.81 -6.55
C SER A 42 -16.66 -22.49 -6.69
N GLY A 43 -15.81 -23.07 -5.82
CA GLY A 43 -14.37 -22.87 -5.85
C GLY A 43 -13.85 -21.64 -5.08
N TYR A 44 -14.69 -20.84 -4.42
CA TYR A 44 -14.25 -19.65 -3.68
C TYR A 44 -13.61 -19.96 -2.32
N GLY A 45 -13.94 -21.08 -1.69
CA GLY A 45 -13.46 -21.42 -0.35
C GLY A 45 -14.15 -20.68 0.79
N ILE A 46 -14.80 -19.56 0.49
CA ILE A 46 -15.58 -18.71 1.40
C ILE A 46 -17.02 -18.58 0.92
N ILE A 47 -17.90 -18.12 1.79
CA ILE A 47 -19.31 -17.84 1.49
C ILE A 47 -19.62 -16.45 2.00
N THR A 48 -19.95 -15.51 1.08
CA THR A 48 -20.54 -14.20 1.36
C THR A 48 -21.99 -14.18 0.88
N ASP A 49 -22.75 -13.14 1.25
CA ASP A 49 -24.13 -12.99 0.74
C ASP A 49 -24.16 -12.73 -0.77
N ALA A 50 -23.14 -12.04 -1.30
CA ALA A 50 -22.98 -11.85 -2.74
C ALA A 50 -22.75 -13.19 -3.46
N ILE A 51 -21.83 -14.02 -2.96
CA ILE A 51 -21.56 -15.38 -3.48
C ILE A 51 -22.83 -16.25 -3.43
N ARG A 52 -23.59 -16.22 -2.32
CA ARG A 52 -24.85 -16.96 -2.23
C ARG A 52 -25.89 -16.53 -3.28
N LYS A 53 -26.00 -15.22 -3.54
CA LYS A 53 -26.94 -14.68 -4.56
C LYS A 53 -26.52 -15.10 -5.96
N ALA A 54 -25.24 -15.01 -6.32
CA ALA A 54 -24.73 -15.39 -7.64
C ALA A 54 -24.89 -16.90 -7.90
N ILE A 55 -24.55 -17.77 -6.93
CA ILE A 55 -24.79 -19.22 -7.04
C ILE A 55 -26.27 -19.53 -7.29
N ARG A 56 -27.20 -18.84 -6.61
CA ARG A 56 -28.64 -19.03 -6.81
C ARG A 56 -29.12 -18.61 -8.21
N LYS A 57 -28.48 -17.61 -8.81
CA LYS A 57 -28.81 -17.10 -10.13
C LYS A 57 -28.14 -17.85 -11.28
N GLY A 58 -27.13 -18.70 -11.00
CA GLY A 58 -26.34 -19.38 -12.02
C GLY A 58 -25.45 -18.43 -12.81
N GLU A 59 -25.12 -17.26 -12.25
CA GLU A 59 -24.25 -16.27 -12.87
C GLU A 59 -22.79 -16.72 -12.78
N ALA A 60 -22.04 -16.61 -13.90
CA ALA A 60 -20.60 -16.78 -13.89
C ALA A 60 -19.99 -15.66 -13.04
N MET A 61 -19.22 -16.04 -12.01
CA MET A 61 -18.72 -15.09 -11.03
C MET A 61 -17.41 -14.45 -11.50
N GLY A 62 -17.43 -13.12 -11.67
CA GLY A 62 -16.24 -12.32 -11.97
C GLY A 62 -15.42 -12.03 -10.69
N SER A 63 -14.18 -11.59 -10.88
CA SER A 63 -13.21 -11.25 -9.81
C SER A 63 -13.61 -10.08 -8.89
N GLU A 64 -14.71 -9.39 -9.18
CA GLU A 64 -15.14 -8.16 -8.50
C GLU A 64 -16.07 -8.38 -7.28
N MET A 65 -16.35 -9.62 -6.88
CA MET A 65 -17.37 -9.93 -5.87
C MET A 65 -16.86 -9.96 -4.42
N HIS A 66 -15.70 -9.41 -4.13
CA HIS A 66 -15.25 -9.13 -2.77
C HIS A 66 -15.65 -7.70 -2.38
N ALA A 67 -16.88 -7.52 -1.90
CA ALA A 67 -17.25 -6.27 -1.23
C ALA A 67 -16.50 -6.20 0.11
N ALA A 68 -15.76 -5.12 0.32
CA ALA A 68 -14.88 -4.92 1.49
C ALA A 68 -15.62 -4.91 2.85
N ASP A 69 -16.94 -4.97 2.86
CA ASP A 69 -17.80 -4.84 4.04
C ASP A 69 -18.60 -6.13 4.38
N GLU A 70 -18.42 -7.25 3.66
CA GLU A 70 -19.15 -8.48 3.95
C GLU A 70 -18.34 -9.43 4.83
N THR A 71 -18.98 -10.00 5.86
CA THR A 71 -18.39 -11.04 6.72
C THR A 71 -18.11 -12.30 5.90
N GLU A 72 -16.85 -12.59 5.67
CA GLU A 72 -16.39 -13.80 5.00
C GLU A 72 -16.49 -15.00 5.94
N ILE A 73 -17.28 -16.00 5.55
CA ILE A 73 -17.41 -17.25 6.31
C ILE A 73 -16.73 -18.37 5.51
N VAL A 74 -15.77 -19.05 6.12
CA VAL A 74 -15.12 -20.21 5.50
C VAL A 74 -16.17 -21.26 5.13
N CYS A 75 -16.12 -21.77 3.91
CA CYS A 75 -17.04 -22.78 3.42
C CYS A 75 -16.90 -24.10 4.22
N ARG A 76 -17.90 -24.44 5.01
CA ARG A 76 -17.88 -25.65 5.83
C ARG A 76 -17.78 -26.96 5.03
N ALA A 77 -18.22 -26.97 3.77
CA ALA A 77 -18.21 -28.17 2.93
C ALA A 77 -16.80 -28.54 2.45
N CYS A 78 -15.97 -27.56 2.11
CA CYS A 78 -14.60 -27.80 1.69
C CYS A 78 -13.55 -27.39 2.73
N GLY A 79 -13.94 -26.73 3.82
CA GLY A 79 -12.98 -26.25 4.83
C GLY A 79 -12.01 -25.21 4.31
N GLY A 80 -12.41 -24.38 3.31
CA GLY A 80 -11.54 -23.39 2.66
C GLY A 80 -10.72 -23.93 1.49
N THR A 81 -10.61 -25.25 1.29
CA THR A 81 -9.74 -25.85 0.25
C THR A 81 -10.20 -25.61 -1.20
N ARG A 82 -11.37 -25.03 -1.42
CA ARG A 82 -11.98 -24.70 -2.72
C ARG A 82 -12.36 -25.91 -3.59
N LEU A 83 -11.81 -27.10 -3.32
CA LEU A 83 -11.95 -28.30 -4.13
C LEU A 83 -13.11 -29.21 -3.66
N ASN A 84 -13.60 -30.01 -4.60
CA ASN A 84 -14.61 -31.03 -4.33
C ASN A 84 -14.04 -32.18 -3.46
N PRO A 85 -14.89 -33.04 -2.85
CA PRO A 85 -14.45 -34.12 -1.96
C PRO A 85 -13.50 -35.15 -2.61
N ILE A 86 -13.61 -35.38 -3.93
CA ILE A 86 -12.76 -36.37 -4.64
C ILE A 86 -11.37 -35.76 -4.81
N ALA A 87 -11.27 -34.58 -5.43
CA ALA A 87 -10.02 -33.92 -5.72
C ALA A 87 -9.13 -33.70 -4.47
N ARG A 88 -9.76 -33.27 -3.36
CA ARG A 88 -9.01 -33.00 -2.13
C ARG A 88 -8.49 -34.23 -1.39
N ASN A 89 -8.91 -35.45 -1.79
CA ASN A 89 -8.47 -36.70 -1.17
C ASN A 89 -7.49 -37.51 -2.02
N VAL A 90 -7.23 -37.09 -3.26
CA VAL A 90 -6.21 -37.73 -4.09
C VAL A 90 -4.82 -37.37 -3.56
N ARG A 91 -4.00 -38.40 -3.32
CA ARG A 91 -2.63 -38.24 -2.80
C ARG A 91 -1.61 -38.57 -3.88
N TRP A 92 -0.61 -37.72 -3.99
CA TRP A 92 0.60 -37.94 -4.79
C TRP A 92 1.83 -37.70 -3.90
N ALA A 93 2.77 -38.64 -3.91
CA ALA A 93 3.92 -38.62 -3.01
C ALA A 93 3.55 -38.33 -1.54
N GLY A 94 2.46 -38.94 -1.06
CA GLY A 94 1.98 -38.84 0.31
C GLY A 94 1.17 -37.57 0.65
N LYS A 95 1.09 -36.58 -0.25
CA LYS A 95 0.37 -35.31 -0.02
C LYS A 95 -0.79 -35.12 -0.98
N THR A 96 -1.80 -34.41 -0.51
CA THR A 96 -2.93 -33.90 -1.33
C THR A 96 -2.60 -32.52 -1.87
N ILE A 97 -3.32 -32.07 -2.92
CA ILE A 97 -3.15 -30.70 -3.46
C ILE A 97 -3.42 -29.63 -2.37
N PRO A 98 -4.48 -29.68 -1.55
CA PRO A 98 -4.65 -28.74 -0.47
C PRO A 98 -3.47 -28.70 0.53
N GLU A 99 -2.90 -29.87 0.89
CA GLU A 99 -1.75 -29.93 1.78
C GLU A 99 -0.50 -29.26 1.15
N VAL A 100 -0.31 -29.39 -0.15
CA VAL A 100 0.77 -28.68 -0.88
C VAL A 100 0.47 -27.19 -0.99
N CYS A 101 -0.75 -26.81 -1.32
CA CYS A 101 -1.14 -25.40 -1.44
C CYS A 101 -1.06 -24.64 -0.11
N ALA A 102 -1.25 -25.32 1.02
CA ALA A 102 -1.10 -24.75 2.36
C ALA A 102 0.37 -24.48 2.75
N MET A 103 1.34 -25.06 2.03
CA MET A 103 2.77 -24.78 2.26
C MET A 103 3.13 -23.37 1.85
N THR A 104 4.09 -22.80 2.56
CA THR A 104 4.80 -21.60 2.08
C THR A 104 5.63 -21.93 0.84
N ALA A 105 5.98 -20.90 0.04
CA ALA A 105 6.83 -21.09 -1.14
C ALA A 105 8.16 -21.76 -0.77
N GLN A 106 8.75 -21.44 0.39
CA GLN A 106 9.96 -22.07 0.92
C GLN A 106 9.76 -23.56 1.24
N GLU A 107 8.66 -23.88 1.96
CA GLU A 107 8.34 -25.27 2.33
C GLU A 107 8.05 -26.12 1.11
N ALA A 108 7.32 -25.57 0.14
CA ALA A 108 7.02 -26.22 -1.13
C ALA A 108 8.30 -26.45 -1.94
N SER A 109 9.20 -25.44 -2.05
CA SER A 109 10.49 -25.61 -2.73
C SER A 109 11.27 -26.77 -2.12
N SER A 110 11.44 -26.77 -0.81
CA SER A 110 12.15 -27.83 -0.09
C SER A 110 11.49 -29.20 -0.29
N TRP A 111 10.16 -29.27 -0.31
CA TRP A 111 9.45 -30.52 -0.54
C TRP A 111 9.65 -31.05 -1.96
N PHE A 112 9.52 -30.19 -3.00
CA PHE A 112 9.72 -30.59 -4.38
C PHE A 112 11.18 -30.94 -4.70
N GLU A 113 12.16 -30.33 -4.02
CA GLU A 113 13.58 -30.67 -4.17
C GLU A 113 13.91 -32.06 -3.62
N ASN A 114 13.33 -32.42 -2.47
CA ASN A 114 13.58 -33.68 -1.78
C ASN A 114 12.60 -34.79 -2.17
N LEU A 115 11.90 -34.67 -3.29
CA LEU A 115 10.89 -35.61 -3.70
C LEU A 115 11.52 -36.93 -4.22
N GLU A 116 11.24 -38.00 -3.52
CA GLU A 116 11.67 -39.35 -3.98
C GLU A 116 10.58 -39.95 -4.87
N LEU A 117 10.91 -40.20 -6.13
CA LEU A 117 10.05 -40.81 -7.14
C LEU A 117 10.72 -42.03 -7.73
N ASP A 118 9.91 -43.04 -8.08
CA ASP A 118 10.36 -44.16 -8.90
C ASP A 118 10.74 -43.69 -10.33
N ASP A 119 11.52 -44.49 -11.06
CA ASP A 119 12.04 -44.10 -12.38
C ASP A 119 10.94 -43.74 -13.38
N ARG A 120 9.80 -44.46 -13.33
CA ARG A 120 8.66 -44.20 -14.21
C ARG A 120 8.01 -42.86 -13.89
N SER A 121 7.69 -42.61 -12.61
CA SER A 121 7.08 -41.35 -12.15
C SER A 121 8.00 -40.17 -12.39
N ARG A 122 9.32 -40.35 -12.22
CA ARG A 122 10.34 -39.33 -12.50
C ARG A 122 10.32 -38.95 -13.97
N THR A 123 10.38 -39.93 -14.91
CA THR A 123 10.34 -39.65 -16.35
C THR A 123 9.07 -38.90 -16.78
N ILE A 124 7.92 -39.23 -16.18
CA ILE A 124 6.64 -38.56 -16.49
C ILE A 124 6.58 -37.13 -15.94
N ALA A 125 7.14 -36.88 -14.76
CA ALA A 125 7.00 -35.63 -14.02
C ALA A 125 8.14 -34.63 -14.23
N ASP A 126 9.23 -35.03 -14.91
CA ASP A 126 10.49 -34.28 -14.94
C ASP A 126 10.33 -32.86 -15.46
N ASP A 127 9.67 -32.66 -16.60
CA ASP A 127 9.41 -31.32 -17.16
C ASP A 127 8.56 -30.48 -16.24
N ALA A 128 7.49 -31.04 -15.65
CA ALA A 128 6.61 -30.34 -14.74
C ALA A 128 7.32 -29.96 -13.43
N LEU A 129 8.17 -30.86 -12.91
CA LEU A 129 8.96 -30.61 -11.70
C LEU A 129 10.02 -29.53 -11.93
N LEU A 130 10.65 -29.52 -13.10
CA LEU A 130 11.60 -28.47 -13.47
C LEU A 130 10.93 -27.09 -13.46
N GLU A 131 9.76 -27.00 -14.07
CA GLU A 131 8.99 -25.75 -14.12
C GLU A 131 8.50 -25.31 -12.71
N ILE A 132 7.98 -26.23 -11.91
CA ILE A 132 7.54 -25.94 -10.53
C ILE A 132 8.71 -25.45 -9.68
N ARG A 133 9.85 -26.14 -9.71
CA ARG A 133 11.06 -25.75 -8.97
C ARG A 133 11.55 -24.38 -9.40
N SER A 134 11.60 -24.11 -10.70
CA SER A 134 11.98 -22.80 -11.24
C SER A 134 11.09 -21.68 -10.70
N ARG A 135 9.76 -21.85 -10.74
CA ARG A 135 8.80 -20.85 -10.25
C ARG A 135 8.89 -20.63 -8.73
N LEU A 136 9.04 -21.70 -7.95
CA LEU A 136 9.23 -21.61 -6.50
C LEU A 136 10.53 -20.90 -6.13
N THR A 137 11.62 -21.19 -6.86
CA THR A 137 12.91 -20.50 -6.70
C THR A 137 12.73 -18.99 -6.94
N PHE A 138 12.04 -18.60 -8.02
CA PHE A 138 11.81 -17.17 -8.29
C PHE A 138 10.95 -16.48 -7.21
N LEU A 139 9.93 -17.15 -6.68
CA LEU A 139 9.15 -16.60 -5.56
C LEU A 139 10.04 -16.34 -4.33
N THR A 140 10.97 -17.25 -4.04
CA THR A 140 11.93 -17.10 -2.94
C THR A 140 12.91 -15.95 -3.22
N GLU A 141 13.40 -15.84 -4.45
CA GLU A 141 14.37 -14.82 -4.87
C GLU A 141 13.80 -13.39 -4.83
N VAL A 142 12.49 -13.24 -5.00
CA VAL A 142 11.82 -11.92 -4.84
C VAL A 142 11.33 -11.66 -3.41
N GLY A 143 11.75 -12.48 -2.44
CA GLY A 143 11.42 -12.30 -1.02
C GLY A 143 9.96 -12.65 -0.66
N LEU A 144 9.37 -13.63 -1.37
CA LEU A 144 8.00 -14.11 -1.12
C LEU A 144 7.97 -15.55 -0.55
N GLU A 145 9.07 -15.99 0.05
CA GLU A 145 9.22 -17.33 0.62
C GLU A 145 8.19 -17.65 1.73
N TYR A 146 7.68 -16.65 2.40
CA TYR A 146 6.71 -16.77 3.50
C TYR A 146 5.26 -16.92 3.03
N LEU A 147 4.94 -16.61 1.77
CA LEU A 147 3.58 -16.72 1.24
C LEU A 147 3.17 -18.17 1.06
N THR A 148 1.97 -18.53 1.52
CA THR A 148 1.35 -19.81 1.20
C THR A 148 0.84 -19.82 -0.23
N LEU A 149 0.97 -20.96 -0.92
CA LEU A 149 0.56 -21.07 -2.32
C LEU A 149 -0.96 -20.90 -2.53
N GLU A 150 -1.76 -21.11 -1.48
CA GLU A 150 -3.23 -20.94 -1.53
C GLU A 150 -3.70 -19.50 -1.22
N ARG A 151 -2.78 -18.59 -0.90
CA ARG A 151 -3.16 -17.23 -0.48
C ARG A 151 -3.95 -16.51 -1.57
N SER A 152 -5.11 -15.99 -1.18
CA SER A 152 -6.01 -15.30 -2.12
C SER A 152 -5.43 -13.98 -2.59
N ALA A 153 -5.49 -13.70 -3.90
CA ALA A 153 -4.98 -12.47 -4.50
C ALA A 153 -5.51 -11.17 -3.84
N PRO A 154 -6.81 -11.04 -3.46
CA PRO A 154 -7.30 -9.85 -2.78
C PRO A 154 -6.69 -9.59 -1.39
N THR A 155 -6.03 -10.59 -0.79
CA THR A 155 -5.35 -10.44 0.52
C THR A 155 -3.89 -10.06 0.41
N LEU A 156 -3.35 -9.97 -0.80
CA LEU A 156 -1.99 -9.57 -1.07
C LEU A 156 -1.85 -8.06 -1.01
N SER A 157 -0.73 -7.58 -0.48
CA SER A 157 -0.36 -6.18 -0.60
C SER A 157 0.00 -5.83 -2.06
N GLY A 158 0.00 -4.54 -2.40
CA GLY A 158 0.40 -4.07 -3.73
C GLY A 158 1.80 -4.54 -4.11
N GLY A 159 2.76 -4.43 -3.20
CA GLY A 159 4.12 -4.90 -3.42
C GLY A 159 4.24 -6.43 -3.55
N GLU A 160 3.47 -7.21 -2.78
CA GLU A 160 3.42 -8.68 -2.95
C GLU A 160 2.88 -9.06 -4.33
N THR A 161 1.80 -8.42 -4.77
CA THR A 161 1.21 -8.66 -6.10
C THR A 161 2.19 -8.35 -7.22
N GLN A 162 2.87 -7.20 -7.14
CA GLN A 162 3.87 -6.79 -8.13
C GLN A 162 5.04 -7.77 -8.20
N ARG A 163 5.54 -8.25 -7.06
CA ARG A 163 6.61 -9.24 -7.00
C ARG A 163 6.19 -10.61 -7.53
N ILE A 164 4.95 -11.04 -7.33
CA ILE A 164 4.42 -12.26 -7.95
C ILE A 164 4.40 -12.12 -9.48
N HIS A 165 3.98 -10.97 -10.01
CA HIS A 165 4.05 -10.69 -11.44
C HIS A 165 5.48 -10.71 -11.94
N LEU A 166 6.42 -10.07 -11.22
CA LEU A 166 7.84 -10.11 -11.56
C LEU A 166 8.39 -11.53 -11.54
N ALA A 167 8.11 -12.32 -10.49
CA ALA A 167 8.53 -13.72 -10.42
C ALA A 167 8.01 -14.56 -11.60
N SER A 168 6.78 -14.32 -12.03
CA SER A 168 6.18 -14.98 -13.20
C SER A 168 6.93 -14.66 -14.50
N GLN A 169 7.43 -13.45 -14.65
CA GLN A 169 8.21 -13.00 -15.82
C GLN A 169 9.67 -13.53 -15.76
N LEU A 170 10.28 -13.52 -14.57
CA LEU A 170 11.62 -14.08 -14.35
C LEU A 170 11.72 -15.57 -14.70
N GLY A 171 10.62 -16.31 -14.48
CA GLY A 171 10.48 -17.73 -14.81
C GLY A 171 10.48 -18.02 -16.31
N THR A 172 10.22 -17.02 -17.14
CA THR A 172 10.32 -17.17 -18.59
C THR A 172 11.80 -17.08 -19.01
N ASN A 173 12.33 -18.06 -19.76
CA ASN A 173 13.69 -18.00 -20.29
C ASN A 173 13.77 -17.08 -21.54
N LEU A 174 13.03 -16.00 -21.57
CA LEU A 174 13.04 -15.02 -22.67
C LEU A 174 14.34 -14.23 -22.68
N ARG A 175 14.83 -13.95 -23.90
CA ARG A 175 16.01 -13.11 -24.17
C ARG A 175 15.65 -12.02 -25.15
N GLY A 176 16.33 -10.86 -25.06
CA GLY A 176 16.08 -9.72 -25.95
C GLY A 176 14.74 -9.01 -25.66
N VAL A 177 14.20 -9.17 -24.47
CA VAL A 177 12.97 -8.51 -24.01
C VAL A 177 13.32 -7.22 -23.27
N CYS A 178 12.53 -6.18 -23.48
CA CYS A 178 12.54 -4.97 -22.65
C CYS A 178 11.47 -5.10 -21.55
N TYR A 179 11.91 -5.14 -20.30
CA TYR A 179 11.04 -5.12 -19.13
C TYR A 179 10.92 -3.68 -18.61
N VAL A 180 9.71 -3.22 -18.39
CA VAL A 180 9.42 -1.93 -17.77
C VAL A 180 8.85 -2.20 -16.38
N LEU A 181 9.55 -1.76 -15.35
CA LEU A 181 9.20 -1.94 -13.95
C LEU A 181 8.93 -0.56 -13.32
N ASP A 182 7.77 -0.44 -12.68
CA ASP A 182 7.35 0.79 -12.00
C ASP A 182 7.42 0.56 -10.49
N GLU A 183 8.35 1.26 -9.82
CA GLU A 183 8.63 1.21 -8.38
C GLU A 183 8.64 -0.24 -7.79
N PRO A 184 9.47 -1.16 -8.32
CA PRO A 184 9.43 -2.56 -7.89
C PRO A 184 9.85 -2.77 -6.43
N THR A 185 10.48 -1.78 -5.78
CA THR A 185 10.94 -1.84 -4.38
C THR A 185 9.91 -1.35 -3.36
N ILE A 186 8.71 -0.93 -3.81
CA ILE A 186 7.64 -0.44 -2.92
C ILE A 186 7.34 -1.43 -1.79
N GLY A 187 7.29 -0.91 -0.55
CA GLY A 187 6.92 -1.68 0.64
C GLY A 187 7.92 -2.77 1.01
N LEU A 188 9.16 -2.70 0.49
CA LEU A 188 10.23 -3.62 0.83
C LEU A 188 11.11 -3.11 1.97
N HIS A 189 11.44 -4.03 2.86
CA HIS A 189 12.55 -3.80 3.77
C HIS A 189 13.88 -3.76 2.97
N PRO A 190 14.87 -2.91 3.32
CA PRO A 190 16.14 -2.82 2.58
C PRO A 190 16.86 -4.16 2.37
N ARG A 191 16.76 -5.10 3.31
CA ARG A 191 17.27 -6.47 3.14
C ARG A 191 16.61 -7.19 1.95
N ASP A 192 15.28 -7.09 1.85
CA ASP A 192 14.50 -7.77 0.83
C ASP A 192 14.67 -7.05 -0.53
N ASN A 193 14.91 -5.72 -0.49
CA ASN A 193 15.26 -4.91 -1.65
C ASN A 193 16.55 -5.42 -2.32
N ALA A 194 17.60 -5.68 -1.56
CA ALA A 194 18.86 -6.20 -2.08
C ALA A 194 18.67 -7.57 -2.79
N MET A 195 17.78 -8.43 -2.29
CA MET A 195 17.45 -9.71 -2.93
C MET A 195 16.74 -9.49 -4.28
N LEU A 196 15.75 -8.59 -4.33
CA LEU A 196 15.03 -8.24 -5.55
C LEU A 196 15.98 -7.67 -6.60
N LEU A 197 16.85 -6.72 -6.24
CA LEU A 197 17.81 -6.11 -7.14
C LEU A 197 18.76 -7.15 -7.74
N SER A 198 19.23 -8.11 -6.93
CA SER A 198 20.05 -9.21 -7.41
C SER A 198 19.31 -10.11 -8.41
N ALA A 199 17.99 -10.31 -8.24
CA ALA A 199 17.17 -11.06 -9.18
C ALA A 199 16.99 -10.29 -10.51
N ILE A 200 16.78 -8.98 -10.43
CA ILE A 200 16.67 -8.07 -11.58
C ILE A 200 17.98 -8.05 -12.37
N GLU A 201 19.14 -7.92 -11.73
CA GLU A 201 20.46 -7.96 -12.38
C GLU A 201 20.70 -9.26 -13.17
N ARG A 202 20.14 -10.39 -12.72
CA ARG A 202 20.25 -11.65 -13.50
C ARG A 202 19.45 -11.62 -14.79
N LEU A 203 18.37 -10.83 -14.88
CA LEU A 203 17.64 -10.64 -16.14
C LEU A 203 18.50 -9.91 -17.16
N THR A 204 19.22 -8.84 -16.76
CA THR A 204 20.12 -8.11 -17.68
C THR A 204 21.24 -9.01 -18.17
N LYS A 205 21.84 -9.82 -17.27
CA LYS A 205 22.89 -10.79 -17.63
C LYS A 205 22.43 -11.86 -18.62
N LYS A 206 21.12 -12.13 -18.73
CA LYS A 206 20.54 -13.02 -19.76
C LYS A 206 20.36 -12.34 -21.12
N GLY A 207 20.73 -11.06 -21.27
CA GLY A 207 20.63 -10.28 -22.52
C GLY A 207 19.29 -9.58 -22.69
N ASN A 208 18.62 -9.23 -21.60
CA ASN A 208 17.42 -8.39 -21.59
C ASN A 208 17.77 -6.94 -21.25
N THR A 209 16.87 -6.02 -21.60
CA THR A 209 16.93 -4.62 -21.20
C THR A 209 15.92 -4.38 -20.11
N LEU A 210 16.31 -3.64 -19.05
CA LEU A 210 15.41 -3.23 -17.99
C LEU A 210 15.33 -1.71 -17.96
N LEU A 211 14.10 -1.21 -17.94
CA LEU A 211 13.77 0.18 -17.66
C LEU A 211 13.04 0.20 -16.32
N VAL A 212 13.61 0.84 -15.32
CA VAL A 212 13.07 0.86 -13.95
C VAL A 212 12.76 2.31 -13.58
N VAL A 213 11.53 2.58 -13.15
CA VAL A 213 11.16 3.85 -12.53
C VAL A 213 11.31 3.66 -11.03
N GLU A 214 12.16 4.47 -10.39
CA GLU A 214 12.48 4.31 -8.97
C GLU A 214 12.84 5.61 -8.27
N HIS A 215 12.65 5.59 -6.94
CA HIS A 215 13.01 6.68 -6.03
C HIS A 215 13.96 6.21 -4.91
N ASP A 216 14.19 4.90 -4.82
CA ASP A 216 15.07 4.29 -3.82
C ASP A 216 16.54 4.52 -4.16
N GLU A 217 17.31 5.03 -3.20
CA GLU A 217 18.73 5.38 -3.39
C GLU A 217 19.57 4.15 -3.76
N GLU A 218 19.36 3.00 -3.10
CA GLU A 218 20.14 1.80 -3.36
C GLU A 218 19.91 1.29 -4.80
N THR A 219 18.67 1.35 -5.28
CA THR A 219 18.30 0.98 -6.64
C THR A 219 18.95 1.91 -7.67
N ILE A 220 18.89 3.23 -7.42
CA ILE A 220 19.50 4.24 -8.29
C ILE A 220 21.02 4.02 -8.38
N ARG A 221 21.70 3.78 -7.25
CA ARG A 221 23.15 3.53 -7.21
C ARG A 221 23.58 2.24 -7.91
N ARG A 222 22.69 1.27 -8.10
CA ARG A 222 22.97 0.01 -8.81
C ARG A 222 22.65 0.06 -10.30
N ALA A 223 22.07 1.15 -10.80
CA ALA A 223 21.74 1.29 -12.22
C ALA A 223 23.00 1.48 -13.08
N ASP A 224 23.05 0.81 -14.23
CA ASP A 224 24.12 1.00 -15.23
C ASP A 224 24.04 2.40 -15.88
N HIS A 225 22.82 2.92 -16.03
CA HIS A 225 22.54 4.22 -16.61
C HIS A 225 21.29 4.83 -15.98
N ILE A 226 21.40 6.09 -15.58
CA ILE A 226 20.33 6.84 -14.91
C ILE A 226 19.84 7.94 -15.84
N ILE A 227 18.53 8.16 -15.88
CA ILE A 227 17.86 9.25 -16.58
C ILE A 227 17.09 10.05 -15.54
N ASP A 228 17.57 11.24 -15.18
CA ASP A 228 16.93 12.12 -14.19
C ASP A 228 15.97 13.08 -14.88
N ILE A 229 14.69 13.01 -14.53
CA ILE A 229 13.61 13.83 -15.09
C ILE A 229 13.09 14.77 -14.00
N GLY A 230 13.09 16.06 -14.29
CA GLY A 230 12.72 17.10 -13.33
C GLY A 230 12.49 18.47 -13.99
N PRO A 231 12.87 19.58 -13.31
CA PRO A 231 13.40 19.67 -11.93
C PRO A 231 12.34 19.55 -10.84
N GLY A 232 11.08 19.63 -11.19
CA GLY A 232 9.92 19.49 -10.32
C GLY A 232 8.88 18.58 -10.93
N ALA A 233 7.68 18.58 -10.38
CA ALA A 233 6.54 17.84 -10.90
C ALA A 233 5.58 18.76 -11.68
N GLY A 234 4.60 18.18 -12.40
CA GLY A 234 3.58 18.90 -13.16
C GLY A 234 4.17 19.73 -14.30
N ILE A 235 3.66 20.95 -14.50
CA ILE A 235 4.12 21.86 -15.58
C ILE A 235 5.59 22.29 -15.44
N ARG A 236 6.17 22.17 -14.26
CA ARG A 236 7.58 22.47 -13.97
C ARG A 236 8.49 21.26 -14.15
N GLY A 237 7.92 20.08 -14.44
CA GLY A 237 8.62 18.84 -14.66
C GLY A 237 8.83 18.48 -16.13
N GLY A 238 9.06 17.20 -16.38
CA GLY A 238 9.12 16.62 -17.71
C GLY A 238 10.34 17.01 -18.54
N ARG A 239 11.40 17.56 -17.92
CA ARG A 239 12.67 17.92 -18.57
C ARG A 239 13.76 16.95 -18.17
N LEU A 240 14.63 16.62 -19.10
CA LEU A 240 15.85 15.88 -18.82
C LEU A 240 16.80 16.77 -18.03
N MET A 241 17.06 16.42 -16.76
CA MET A 241 17.96 17.14 -15.87
C MET A 241 19.39 16.60 -15.94
N GLY A 242 19.53 15.31 -16.16
CA GLY A 242 20.81 14.64 -16.30
C GLY A 242 20.64 13.21 -16.79
N GLN A 243 21.70 12.65 -17.35
CA GLN A 243 21.77 11.23 -17.68
C GLN A 243 23.21 10.76 -17.60
N GLY A 244 23.41 9.51 -17.29
CA GLY A 244 24.74 8.89 -17.19
C GLY A 244 24.85 7.95 -16.00
N THR A 245 26.06 7.81 -15.48
CA THR A 245 26.35 7.05 -14.25
C THR A 245 25.95 7.85 -13.00
N VAL A 246 26.08 7.25 -11.83
CA VAL A 246 25.88 7.94 -10.54
C VAL A 246 26.82 9.15 -10.45
N GLU A 247 28.09 8.96 -10.79
CA GLU A 247 29.12 10.01 -10.73
C GLU A 247 28.79 11.18 -11.68
N ASP A 248 28.25 10.89 -12.86
CA ASP A 248 27.82 11.93 -13.81
C ASP A 248 26.69 12.78 -13.23
N LEU A 249 25.72 12.12 -12.52
CA LEU A 249 24.63 12.84 -11.88
C LEU A 249 25.09 13.63 -10.65
N GLU A 250 25.94 13.04 -9.81
CA GLU A 250 26.50 13.73 -8.62
C GLU A 250 27.30 14.97 -9.01
N ALA A 251 27.97 14.95 -10.15
CA ALA A 251 28.70 16.11 -10.69
C ALA A 251 27.78 17.17 -11.32
N ASN A 252 26.52 16.86 -11.59
CA ASN A 252 25.58 17.77 -12.24
C ASN A 252 24.79 18.61 -11.20
N PRO A 253 25.06 19.92 -11.05
CA PRO A 253 24.37 20.76 -10.07
C PRO A 253 22.88 20.98 -10.39
N ASP A 254 22.45 20.76 -11.62
CA ASP A 254 21.06 20.95 -12.05
C ASP A 254 20.20 19.71 -11.76
N SER A 255 20.82 18.54 -11.53
CA SER A 255 20.10 17.30 -11.17
C SER A 255 19.66 17.34 -9.71
N PRO A 256 18.34 17.32 -9.40
CA PRO A 256 17.86 17.17 -8.02
C PRO A 256 18.30 15.85 -7.40
N THR A 257 18.22 14.77 -8.16
CA THR A 257 18.63 13.42 -7.73
C THR A 257 20.13 13.37 -7.48
N GLY A 258 20.94 13.89 -8.39
CA GLY A 258 22.40 13.93 -8.25
C GLY A 258 22.86 14.71 -7.02
N ARG A 259 22.22 15.86 -6.73
CA ARG A 259 22.52 16.63 -5.50
C ARG A 259 22.23 15.85 -4.22
N MET A 260 21.14 15.06 -4.18
CA MET A 260 20.80 14.24 -3.01
C MET A 260 21.76 13.08 -2.84
N LEU A 261 22.18 12.45 -3.94
CA LEU A 261 23.18 11.38 -3.94
C LEU A 261 24.56 11.87 -3.46
N ALA A 262 24.98 13.08 -3.93
CA ALA A 262 26.26 13.69 -3.54
C ALA A 262 26.23 14.23 -2.09
N HIS A 263 25.08 14.72 -1.64
CA HIS A 263 24.90 15.35 -0.35
C HIS A 263 23.65 14.81 0.36
N PRO A 264 23.69 13.56 0.83
CA PRO A 264 22.56 12.96 1.52
C PRO A 264 22.20 13.73 2.80
N LEU A 265 20.93 13.66 3.19
CA LEU A 265 20.44 14.34 4.39
C LEU A 265 21.18 13.81 5.64
N PRO A 266 21.67 14.72 6.51
CA PRO A 266 22.38 14.28 7.70
C PRO A 266 21.39 13.81 8.79
N HIS A 267 21.59 12.61 9.29
CA HIS A 267 20.80 12.05 10.39
C HIS A 267 21.64 11.77 11.63
N THR A 268 21.19 12.26 12.78
CA THR A 268 21.86 11.99 14.05
C THR A 268 21.45 10.65 14.66
N GLY A 269 20.29 10.10 14.27
CA GLY A 269 19.64 8.96 14.93
C GLY A 269 19.33 9.22 16.41
N THR A 270 19.36 10.50 16.81
CA THR A 270 19.03 10.92 18.17
C THR A 270 17.63 11.49 18.16
N PRO A 271 16.69 10.94 18.94
CA PRO A 271 15.32 11.38 18.94
C PRO A 271 15.21 12.85 19.37
N GLN A 272 14.35 13.60 18.69
CA GLN A 272 14.02 14.98 19.07
C GLN A 272 13.36 15.00 20.45
N ARG A 273 12.49 14.02 20.72
CA ARG A 273 11.76 13.86 21.99
C ARG A 273 12.20 12.55 22.63
N ARG A 274 13.00 12.64 23.68
CA ARG A 274 13.52 11.45 24.37
C ARG A 274 12.41 10.60 24.96
N VAL A 275 12.52 9.29 24.76
CA VAL A 275 11.66 8.28 25.39
C VAL A 275 12.43 7.60 26.52
N LYS A 276 11.92 7.73 27.73
CA LYS A 276 12.41 6.99 28.91
C LYS A 276 11.20 6.23 29.46
N LEU A 277 11.10 4.95 29.21
CA LEU A 277 9.94 4.12 29.62
C LEU A 277 9.69 4.13 31.13
N ASN A 278 10.71 4.43 31.93
CA ASN A 278 10.61 4.56 33.40
C ASN A 278 10.24 5.97 33.86
N ASP A 279 9.97 6.90 32.95
CA ASP A 279 9.54 8.25 33.28
C ASP A 279 8.03 8.23 33.61
N PRO A 280 7.63 8.58 34.84
CA PRO A 280 6.21 8.56 35.24
C PRO A 280 5.35 9.59 34.48
N GLU A 281 5.95 10.60 33.86
CA GLU A 281 5.24 11.58 33.03
C GLU A 281 4.99 11.07 31.60
N LEU A 282 5.74 10.08 31.16
CA LEU A 282 5.56 9.49 29.84
C LEU A 282 4.34 8.58 29.82
N LYS A 283 3.28 9.00 29.13
CA LYS A 283 2.12 8.17 28.88
C LYS A 283 2.44 7.15 27.78
N THR A 284 1.99 5.93 27.98
CA THR A 284 2.22 4.82 27.03
C THR A 284 0.95 4.01 26.83
N LEU A 285 0.82 3.42 25.63
CA LEU A 285 -0.10 2.30 25.39
C LEU A 285 0.70 1.01 25.55
N VAL A 286 0.17 0.06 26.32
CA VAL A 286 0.79 -1.25 26.51
C VAL A 286 -0.20 -2.33 26.11
N PHE A 287 0.21 -3.17 25.16
CA PHE A 287 -0.52 -4.36 24.73
C PHE A 287 0.23 -5.58 25.27
N ARG A 288 -0.51 -6.53 25.87
CA ARG A 288 0.04 -7.79 26.37
C ARG A 288 -0.69 -8.98 25.77
N GLY A 289 0.07 -10.07 25.55
CA GLY A 289 -0.45 -11.29 24.97
C GLY A 289 -0.99 -11.06 23.56
N VAL A 290 -0.21 -10.44 22.67
CA VAL A 290 -0.64 -10.20 21.29
C VAL A 290 -0.50 -11.48 20.48
N HIS A 291 -1.63 -11.96 19.90
CA HIS A 291 -1.76 -13.25 19.22
C HIS A 291 -2.59 -13.17 17.93
N ALA A 292 -2.56 -12.03 17.24
CA ALA A 292 -3.26 -11.84 15.97
C ALA A 292 -2.46 -12.42 14.80
N ARG A 293 -3.05 -13.29 14.00
CA ARG A 293 -2.43 -13.96 12.84
C ARG A 293 -1.08 -14.60 13.17
N ASN A 294 0.04 -14.08 12.64
CA ASN A 294 1.38 -14.55 12.94
C ASN A 294 2.02 -13.87 14.15
N LEU A 295 1.38 -12.85 14.73
CA LEU A 295 1.92 -12.16 15.89
C LEU A 295 1.90 -13.03 17.15
N GLN A 296 3.04 -13.05 17.84
CA GLN A 296 3.24 -13.73 19.12
C GLN A 296 4.14 -12.82 19.98
N ILE A 297 3.53 -11.82 20.63
CA ILE A 297 4.25 -10.79 21.37
C ILE A 297 3.75 -10.78 22.81
N ASP A 298 4.65 -11.00 23.78
CA ASP A 298 4.31 -10.96 25.20
C ASP A 298 3.89 -9.56 25.64
N GLU A 299 4.69 -8.55 25.26
CA GLU A 299 4.41 -7.15 25.56
C GLU A 299 4.98 -6.23 24.48
N ILE A 300 4.19 -5.22 24.10
CA ILE A 300 4.61 -4.14 23.20
C ILE A 300 4.13 -2.80 23.74
N THR A 301 5.03 -1.82 23.75
CA THR A 301 4.80 -0.48 24.31
C THR A 301 4.89 0.57 23.21
N VAL A 302 3.83 1.38 23.07
CA VAL A 302 3.80 2.55 22.19
C VAL A 302 3.79 3.82 23.03
N PRO A 303 4.86 4.63 23.00
CA PRO A 303 4.92 5.89 23.74
C PRO A 303 3.99 6.93 23.09
N LEU A 304 3.20 7.62 23.92
CA LEU A 304 2.29 8.67 23.44
C LEU A 304 3.03 10.00 23.27
N GLN A 305 2.48 10.89 22.43
CA GLN A 305 3.07 12.18 22.05
C GLN A 305 4.51 12.01 21.52
N ARG A 306 4.71 10.98 20.72
CA ARG A 306 6.00 10.63 20.11
C ARG A 306 5.79 10.22 18.66
N PHE A 307 6.86 10.35 17.89
CA PHE A 307 6.96 9.82 16.55
C PHE A 307 7.50 8.39 16.63
N THR A 308 6.63 7.40 16.47
CA THR A 308 6.96 5.98 16.53
C THR A 308 6.94 5.38 15.13
N VAL A 309 8.02 4.69 14.76
CA VAL A 309 8.12 3.96 13.49
C VAL A 309 8.10 2.46 13.76
N VAL A 310 7.20 1.75 13.09
CA VAL A 310 7.11 0.28 13.12
C VAL A 310 7.84 -0.26 11.90
N THR A 311 8.98 -0.91 12.14
CA THR A 311 9.85 -1.48 11.11
C THR A 311 9.83 -3.00 11.13
N GLY A 312 10.55 -3.62 10.20
CA GLY A 312 10.75 -5.08 10.14
C GLY A 312 10.62 -5.61 8.74
N VAL A 313 11.10 -6.82 8.53
CA VAL A 313 11.09 -7.49 7.22
C VAL A 313 9.67 -7.67 6.68
N SER A 314 9.54 -7.93 5.37
CA SER A 314 8.25 -8.18 4.73
C SER A 314 7.56 -9.39 5.37
N GLY A 315 6.24 -9.30 5.62
CA GLY A 315 5.47 -10.35 6.28
C GLY A 315 5.71 -10.54 7.78
N SER A 316 6.48 -9.67 8.46
CA SER A 316 6.74 -9.76 9.91
C SER A 316 5.54 -9.41 10.81
N GLY A 317 4.42 -8.90 10.24
CA GLY A 317 3.20 -8.59 10.99
C GLY A 317 2.99 -7.11 11.31
N LYS A 318 3.73 -6.18 10.69
CA LYS A 318 3.61 -4.72 10.91
C LYS A 318 2.20 -4.20 10.73
N SER A 319 1.59 -4.46 9.57
CA SER A 319 0.23 -4.00 9.27
C SER A 319 -0.81 -4.68 10.16
N THR A 320 -0.61 -5.97 10.52
CA THR A 320 -1.46 -6.67 11.49
C THR A 320 -1.41 -5.99 12.86
N PHE A 321 -0.22 -5.65 13.36
CA PHE A 321 -0.09 -4.93 14.62
C PHE A 321 -0.75 -3.55 14.56
N CYS A 322 -0.42 -2.75 13.57
CA CYS A 322 -0.89 -1.35 13.51
C CYS A 322 -2.39 -1.24 13.21
N ARG A 323 -2.94 -2.08 12.33
CA ARG A 323 -4.35 -2.01 11.94
C ARG A 323 -5.25 -2.86 12.82
N GLU A 324 -4.96 -4.18 12.95
CA GLU A 324 -5.86 -5.10 13.63
C GLU A 324 -5.73 -5.03 15.16
N VAL A 325 -4.50 -4.80 15.68
CA VAL A 325 -4.28 -4.76 17.13
C VAL A 325 -4.35 -3.32 17.68
N LEU A 326 -3.57 -2.38 17.15
CA LEU A 326 -3.52 -1.01 17.66
C LEU A 326 -4.79 -0.24 17.30
N PHE A 327 -5.05 -0.03 15.99
CA PHE A 327 -6.13 0.85 15.53
C PHE A 327 -7.52 0.31 15.89
N GLU A 328 -7.78 -0.97 15.61
CA GLU A 328 -9.10 -1.58 15.85
C GLU A 328 -9.45 -1.60 17.35
N ASN A 329 -8.52 -2.02 18.22
CA ASN A 329 -8.78 -2.02 19.66
C ASN A 329 -8.98 -0.63 20.24
N LEU A 330 -8.19 0.37 19.81
CA LEU A 330 -8.39 1.76 20.21
C LEU A 330 -9.75 2.29 19.72
N SER A 331 -10.10 2.03 18.46
CA SER A 331 -11.39 2.45 17.88
C SER A 331 -12.58 1.89 18.65
N ARG A 332 -12.49 0.64 19.12
CA ARG A 332 -13.52 -0.01 19.94
C ARG A 332 -13.55 0.56 21.36
N ARG A 333 -12.40 0.63 22.02
CA ARG A 333 -12.29 1.09 23.41
C ARG A 333 -12.65 2.57 23.59
N LEU A 334 -12.41 3.40 22.59
CA LEU A 334 -12.84 4.82 22.60
C LEU A 334 -14.37 4.98 22.46
N LYS A 335 -15.05 4.01 21.87
CA LYS A 335 -16.53 3.99 21.80
C LYS A 335 -17.15 3.35 23.03
N ASP A 336 -16.57 2.27 23.50
CA ASP A 336 -17.00 1.51 24.66
C ASP A 336 -15.77 0.98 25.40
N ALA A 337 -15.50 1.53 26.58
CA ALA A 337 -14.34 1.16 27.41
C ALA A 337 -14.31 -0.33 27.82
N GLN A 338 -15.43 -1.03 27.72
CA GLN A 338 -15.53 -2.46 28.00
C GLN A 338 -15.58 -3.33 26.73
N ALA A 339 -15.45 -2.74 25.52
CA ALA A 339 -15.49 -3.50 24.28
C ALA A 339 -14.47 -4.65 24.30
N PRO A 340 -14.81 -5.84 23.77
CA PRO A 340 -13.88 -6.97 23.73
C PRO A 340 -12.66 -6.65 22.87
N LEU A 341 -11.49 -7.07 23.34
CA LEU A 341 -10.23 -6.92 22.62
C LEU A 341 -10.11 -7.95 21.51
N VAL A 342 -9.40 -7.60 20.46
CA VAL A 342 -9.13 -8.45 19.29
C VAL A 342 -7.64 -8.68 19.18
N GLY A 343 -7.22 -9.95 19.15
CA GLY A 343 -5.83 -10.35 18.94
C GLY A 343 -4.86 -9.91 20.03
N THR A 344 -5.35 -9.56 21.23
CA THR A 344 -4.53 -9.23 22.41
C THR A 344 -5.32 -9.51 23.68
N ASP A 345 -4.63 -9.91 24.76
CA ASP A 345 -5.25 -10.22 26.03
C ASP A 345 -5.53 -8.96 26.86
N GLN A 346 -4.65 -7.96 26.78
CA GLN A 346 -4.75 -6.75 27.59
C GLN A 346 -4.30 -5.50 26.82
N LEU A 347 -5.02 -4.38 27.05
CA LEU A 347 -4.66 -3.05 26.59
C LEU A 347 -4.80 -2.07 27.76
N THR A 348 -3.74 -1.34 28.06
CA THR A 348 -3.70 -0.29 29.10
C THR A 348 -3.21 1.04 28.51
N GLY A 349 -3.59 2.17 29.15
CA GLY A 349 -3.20 3.51 28.74
C GLY A 349 -4.08 4.13 27.66
N PHE A 350 -5.09 3.42 27.15
CA PHE A 350 -5.99 3.91 26.09
C PHE A 350 -6.82 5.12 26.52
N GLU A 351 -7.07 5.28 27.82
CA GLU A 351 -7.76 6.43 28.42
C GLU A 351 -7.03 7.77 28.18
N ASN A 352 -5.74 7.73 27.84
CA ASN A 352 -4.96 8.90 27.46
C ASN A 352 -5.13 9.31 25.99
N VAL A 353 -5.84 8.51 25.18
CA VAL A 353 -6.12 8.78 23.78
C VAL A 353 -7.57 9.22 23.65
N GLY A 354 -7.81 10.36 23.01
CA GLY A 354 -9.17 10.86 22.79
C GLY A 354 -9.72 10.52 21.41
N ARG A 355 -8.84 10.25 20.44
CA ARG A 355 -9.20 9.93 19.06
C ARG A 355 -8.10 9.07 18.40
N VAL A 356 -8.50 8.12 17.58
CA VAL A 356 -7.58 7.37 16.72
C VAL A 356 -8.00 7.53 15.26
N LEU A 357 -7.03 7.70 14.37
CA LEU A 357 -7.24 7.86 12.94
C LEU A 357 -6.25 7.01 12.16
N GLU A 358 -6.77 6.26 11.22
CA GLU A 358 -5.96 5.64 10.17
C GLU A 358 -5.89 6.58 8.96
N VAL A 359 -4.68 6.82 8.46
CA VAL A 359 -4.41 7.57 7.24
C VAL A 359 -3.88 6.56 6.22
N ASP A 360 -4.79 5.94 5.51
CA ASP A 360 -4.55 4.89 4.55
C ASP A 360 -4.48 5.42 3.10
N GLN A 361 -4.12 4.54 2.17
CA GLN A 361 -4.00 4.83 0.73
C GLN A 361 -5.32 4.69 -0.04
N THR A 362 -6.46 4.51 0.62
CA THR A 362 -7.75 4.42 -0.06
C THR A 362 -8.13 5.75 -0.71
N PRO A 363 -8.80 5.73 -1.88
CA PRO A 363 -9.20 6.95 -2.57
C PRO A 363 -10.06 7.87 -1.68
N ILE A 364 -9.84 9.19 -1.78
CA ILE A 364 -10.59 10.23 -1.04
C ILE A 364 -12.04 10.41 -1.51
N GLY A 365 -12.43 9.73 -2.60
CA GLY A 365 -13.78 9.74 -3.14
C GLY A 365 -13.93 8.77 -4.29
N LYS A 366 -15.16 8.29 -4.49
CA LYS A 366 -15.50 7.26 -5.50
C LYS A 366 -15.84 7.82 -6.89
N ASN A 367 -15.99 9.14 -7.03
CA ASN A 367 -16.42 9.77 -8.27
C ASN A 367 -15.56 10.99 -8.65
N SER A 368 -15.67 11.42 -9.90
CA SER A 368 -14.92 12.56 -10.44
C SER A 368 -15.29 13.93 -9.86
N ARG A 369 -16.35 14.03 -9.06
CA ARG A 369 -16.75 15.28 -8.37
C ARG A 369 -15.96 15.52 -7.10
N SER A 370 -15.34 14.49 -6.52
CA SER A 370 -14.40 14.66 -5.43
C SER A 370 -13.05 15.09 -6.01
N CYS A 371 -12.46 16.14 -5.46
CA CYS A 371 -11.17 16.67 -5.88
C CYS A 371 -10.43 17.28 -4.67
N PRO A 372 -9.13 17.58 -4.77
CA PRO A 372 -8.33 18.16 -3.68
C PRO A 372 -9.00 19.37 -3.01
N ALA A 373 -9.46 20.34 -3.79
CA ALA A 373 -10.12 21.55 -3.26
C ALA A 373 -11.38 21.27 -2.44
N THR A 374 -12.19 20.25 -2.85
CA THR A 374 -13.39 19.86 -2.10
C THR A 374 -13.06 19.07 -0.87
N TYR A 375 -12.07 18.21 -0.93
CA TYR A 375 -11.70 17.33 0.18
C TYR A 375 -11.05 18.11 1.33
N VAL A 376 -10.13 19.01 1.03
CA VAL A 376 -9.46 19.86 2.03
C VAL A 376 -10.38 20.98 2.54
N GLY A 377 -11.53 21.20 1.87
CA GLY A 377 -12.57 22.12 2.33
C GLY A 377 -12.44 23.57 1.84
N ILE A 378 -11.40 23.90 1.06
CA ILE A 378 -11.18 25.27 0.54
C ILE A 378 -12.21 25.70 -0.51
N MET A 379 -12.89 24.74 -1.16
CA MET A 379 -13.84 25.02 -2.21
C MET A 379 -15.01 25.91 -1.75
N THR A 380 -15.39 25.84 -0.47
CA THR A 380 -16.42 26.71 0.09
C THR A 380 -15.96 28.17 0.09
N ALA A 381 -14.78 28.46 0.62
CA ALA A 381 -14.21 29.79 0.62
C ALA A 381 -13.99 30.36 -0.79
N ILE A 382 -13.59 29.51 -1.75
CA ILE A 382 -13.47 29.90 -3.17
C ILE A 382 -14.84 30.30 -3.73
N ARG A 383 -15.90 29.53 -3.49
CA ARG A 383 -17.27 29.85 -3.97
C ARG A 383 -17.76 31.16 -3.39
N ASP A 384 -17.56 31.38 -2.10
CA ASP A 384 -17.96 32.62 -1.42
C ASP A 384 -17.21 33.83 -1.99
N LEU A 385 -15.92 33.67 -2.31
CA LEU A 385 -15.11 34.69 -2.94
C LEU A 385 -15.65 35.09 -4.33
N TYR A 386 -16.02 34.13 -5.16
CA TYR A 386 -16.59 34.40 -6.48
C TYR A 386 -17.99 35.05 -6.36
N ALA A 387 -18.81 34.60 -5.43
CA ALA A 387 -20.12 35.19 -5.17
C ALA A 387 -20.02 36.64 -4.68
N ALA A 388 -18.93 37.00 -4.03
CA ALA A 388 -18.70 38.37 -3.54
C ALA A 388 -18.14 39.32 -4.63
N THR A 389 -17.87 38.87 -5.85
CA THR A 389 -17.44 39.75 -6.96
C THR A 389 -18.57 40.69 -7.39
N ASN A 390 -18.22 41.89 -7.83
CA ASN A 390 -19.20 42.87 -8.31
C ASN A 390 -20.07 42.32 -9.46
N GLU A 391 -19.48 41.53 -10.35
CA GLU A 391 -20.17 40.92 -11.48
C GLU A 391 -21.19 39.88 -11.02
N ALA A 392 -20.82 39.00 -10.07
CA ALA A 392 -21.75 38.01 -9.51
C ALA A 392 -22.90 38.67 -8.79
N GLN A 393 -22.62 39.72 -7.99
CA GLN A 393 -23.67 40.48 -7.30
C GLN A 393 -24.61 41.19 -8.28
N ALA A 394 -24.08 41.81 -9.35
CA ALA A 394 -24.90 42.47 -10.36
C ALA A 394 -25.82 41.50 -11.12
N ARG A 395 -25.39 40.22 -11.27
CA ARG A 395 -26.17 39.14 -11.89
C ARG A 395 -27.08 38.41 -10.88
N GLY A 396 -27.02 38.72 -9.60
CA GLY A 396 -27.75 38.03 -8.53
C GLY A 396 -27.24 36.59 -8.29
N TYR A 397 -25.97 36.32 -8.54
CA TYR A 397 -25.36 34.99 -8.36
C TYR A 397 -24.90 34.81 -6.92
N ASP A 398 -25.35 33.76 -6.27
CA ASP A 398 -24.94 33.33 -4.95
C ASP A 398 -23.84 32.24 -5.02
N ALA A 399 -23.34 31.80 -3.87
CA ALA A 399 -22.30 30.74 -3.80
C ALA A 399 -22.73 29.39 -4.41
N SER A 400 -24.04 29.14 -4.56
CA SER A 400 -24.54 27.89 -5.16
C SER A 400 -24.34 27.89 -6.67
N ARG A 401 -24.30 29.06 -7.33
CA ARG A 401 -23.95 29.20 -8.74
C ARG A 401 -22.54 28.70 -9.05
N PHE A 402 -21.62 28.90 -8.11
CA PHE A 402 -20.22 28.49 -8.21
C PHE A 402 -19.97 27.06 -7.71
N SER A 403 -20.99 26.20 -7.72
CA SER A 403 -20.88 24.79 -7.37
C SER A 403 -21.14 23.89 -8.59
N PHE A 404 -20.14 23.13 -9.01
CA PHE A 404 -20.31 22.13 -10.06
C PHE A 404 -21.18 20.92 -9.63
N ASN A 405 -21.60 20.85 -8.36
CA ASN A 405 -22.56 19.86 -7.84
C ASN A 405 -24.02 20.34 -7.89
N LYS A 406 -24.27 21.59 -8.27
CA LYS A 406 -25.60 22.18 -8.39
C LYS A 406 -25.91 22.47 -9.85
N ALA A 407 -27.09 22.06 -10.32
CA ALA A 407 -27.51 22.22 -11.70
C ALA A 407 -27.42 23.67 -12.22
N VAL A 408 -27.63 24.65 -11.34
CA VAL A 408 -27.56 26.08 -11.67
C VAL A 408 -26.18 26.53 -12.16
N GLY A 409 -25.10 25.95 -11.67
CA GLY A 409 -23.72 26.32 -12.04
C GLY A 409 -23.00 25.27 -12.87
N ALA A 410 -23.44 24.01 -12.81
CA ALA A 410 -22.79 22.89 -13.47
C ALA A 410 -22.96 22.96 -15.01
N CYS A 411 -21.96 22.43 -15.72
CA CYS A 411 -22.09 22.16 -17.14
C CYS A 411 -23.23 21.15 -17.39
N PRO A 412 -24.24 21.47 -18.20
CA PRO A 412 -25.40 20.61 -18.40
C PRO A 412 -25.05 19.31 -19.13
N VAL A 413 -23.96 19.29 -19.94
CA VAL A 413 -23.56 18.15 -20.75
C VAL A 413 -22.89 17.07 -19.91
N CYS A 414 -21.96 17.44 -19.01
CA CYS A 414 -21.25 16.49 -18.15
C CYS A 414 -21.76 16.49 -16.70
N ALA A 415 -22.84 17.24 -16.41
CA ALA A 415 -23.41 17.41 -15.07
C ALA A 415 -22.32 17.74 -14.00
N GLY A 416 -21.36 18.58 -14.33
CA GLY A 416 -20.27 19.02 -13.46
C GLY A 416 -19.12 18.01 -13.26
N GLN A 417 -19.09 16.93 -14.01
CA GLN A 417 -18.00 15.94 -13.91
C GLN A 417 -16.71 16.37 -14.64
N GLY A 418 -16.82 17.24 -15.65
CA GLY A 418 -15.70 17.63 -16.51
C GLY A 418 -15.32 16.57 -17.56
N LEU A 419 -15.76 15.33 -17.38
CA LEU A 419 -15.49 14.18 -18.22
C LEU A 419 -16.79 13.56 -18.72
N ARG A 420 -16.73 12.87 -19.85
CA ARG A 420 -17.79 12.01 -20.36
C ARG A 420 -17.26 10.59 -20.49
N THR A 421 -18.03 9.62 -20.07
CA THR A 421 -17.74 8.20 -20.29
C THR A 421 -18.26 7.81 -21.66
N VAL A 422 -17.40 7.25 -22.49
CA VAL A 422 -17.74 6.64 -23.78
C VAL A 422 -17.73 5.14 -23.55
N GLU A 423 -18.94 4.55 -23.58
CA GLU A 423 -19.12 3.11 -23.44
C GLU A 423 -18.58 2.40 -24.68
N MET A 424 -17.74 1.40 -24.48
CA MET A 424 -17.16 0.59 -25.55
C MET A 424 -17.59 -0.87 -25.40
N ASN A 425 -18.32 -1.42 -26.39
CA ASN A 425 -18.94 -2.74 -26.30
C ASN A 425 -17.99 -3.92 -26.03
N PHE A 426 -16.69 -3.79 -26.32
CA PHE A 426 -15.69 -4.86 -26.19
C PHE A 426 -14.39 -4.43 -25.47
N LEU A 427 -14.31 -3.17 -25.05
CA LEU A 427 -13.16 -2.60 -24.35
C LEU A 427 -13.65 -1.89 -23.09
N PRO A 428 -12.78 -1.66 -22.10
CA PRO A 428 -13.12 -0.83 -20.95
C PRO A 428 -13.59 0.57 -21.38
N ASP A 429 -14.58 1.12 -20.69
CA ASP A 429 -15.08 2.45 -20.93
C ASP A 429 -13.98 3.51 -20.90
N VAL A 430 -13.99 4.41 -21.88
CA VAL A 430 -13.00 5.48 -21.98
C VAL A 430 -13.61 6.79 -21.48
N LYS A 431 -12.89 7.49 -20.61
CA LYS A 431 -13.24 8.82 -20.11
C LYS A 431 -12.56 9.88 -20.96
N VAL A 432 -13.34 10.72 -21.61
CA VAL A 432 -12.86 11.83 -22.44
C VAL A 432 -13.27 13.17 -21.82
N LEU A 433 -12.51 14.24 -22.08
CA LEU A 433 -12.86 15.58 -21.63
C LEU A 433 -14.22 15.99 -22.23
N CYS A 434 -15.03 16.68 -21.44
CA CYS A 434 -16.30 17.23 -21.92
C CYS A 434 -16.03 18.40 -22.88
N GLU A 435 -16.38 18.25 -24.15
CA GLU A 435 -16.18 19.28 -25.18
C GLU A 435 -16.91 20.60 -24.86
N ALA A 436 -18.11 20.52 -24.27
CA ALA A 436 -18.93 21.69 -23.97
C ALA A 436 -18.32 22.64 -22.91
N CYS A 437 -17.60 22.11 -21.94
CA CYS A 437 -16.93 22.92 -20.91
C CYS A 437 -15.40 22.78 -20.92
N ALA A 438 -14.83 22.07 -21.88
CA ALA A 438 -13.41 21.81 -21.99
C ALA A 438 -12.76 21.33 -20.67
N GLY A 439 -13.49 20.49 -19.89
CA GLY A 439 -13.03 20.02 -18.59
C GLY A 439 -13.34 20.94 -17.39
N LYS A 440 -13.72 22.20 -17.59
CA LYS A 440 -13.91 23.22 -16.55
C LYS A 440 -15.12 23.01 -15.65
N ARG A 441 -16.01 22.04 -15.92
CA ARG A 441 -17.14 21.59 -15.07
C ARG A 441 -18.33 22.53 -14.94
N PHE A 442 -18.20 23.80 -15.27
CA PHE A 442 -19.24 24.83 -15.13
C PHE A 442 -19.88 25.19 -16.46
N ASN A 443 -21.07 25.79 -16.41
CA ASN A 443 -21.73 26.35 -17.59
C ASN A 443 -21.05 27.68 -18.01
N PRO A 444 -21.24 28.14 -19.27
CA PRO A 444 -20.57 29.32 -19.81
C PRO A 444 -20.79 30.58 -18.97
N GLU A 445 -22.02 30.83 -18.54
CA GLU A 445 -22.38 32.06 -17.80
C GLU A 445 -21.67 32.11 -16.42
N THR A 446 -21.43 30.96 -15.77
CA THR A 446 -20.66 30.91 -14.52
C THR A 446 -19.17 31.17 -14.78
N LEU A 447 -18.64 30.71 -15.92
CA LEU A 447 -17.25 30.92 -16.31
C LEU A 447 -16.92 32.35 -16.73
N GLU A 448 -17.93 33.17 -17.10
CA GLU A 448 -17.75 34.61 -17.39
C GLU A 448 -17.36 35.42 -16.15
N VAL A 449 -17.77 34.98 -14.96
CA VAL A 449 -17.42 35.67 -13.71
C VAL A 449 -15.96 35.45 -13.37
N LEU A 450 -15.18 36.53 -13.34
CA LEU A 450 -13.75 36.50 -13.11
C LEU A 450 -13.36 37.11 -11.78
N TRP A 451 -12.39 36.49 -11.12
CA TRP A 451 -11.67 37.06 -9.99
C TRP A 451 -10.17 37.07 -10.32
N ARG A 452 -9.53 38.26 -10.28
CA ARG A 452 -8.15 38.45 -10.72
C ARG A 452 -7.87 37.89 -12.14
N GLY A 453 -8.85 38.00 -13.04
CA GLY A 453 -8.71 37.55 -14.43
C GLY A 453 -8.88 36.05 -14.65
N LYS A 454 -9.23 35.27 -13.64
CA LYS A 454 -9.44 33.82 -13.73
C LYS A 454 -10.88 33.48 -13.38
N SER A 455 -11.51 32.59 -14.15
CA SER A 455 -12.80 31.98 -13.80
C SER A 455 -12.63 30.91 -12.72
N ILE A 456 -13.73 30.50 -12.08
CA ILE A 456 -13.68 29.40 -11.12
C ILE A 456 -13.24 28.07 -11.76
N GLY A 457 -13.50 27.88 -13.05
CA GLY A 457 -13.02 26.73 -13.82
C GLY A 457 -11.48 26.78 -13.97
N ASP A 458 -10.92 27.95 -14.31
CA ASP A 458 -9.47 28.13 -14.41
C ASP A 458 -8.77 27.89 -13.07
N VAL A 459 -9.41 28.28 -11.96
CA VAL A 459 -8.90 28.00 -10.60
C VAL A 459 -8.83 26.49 -10.32
N LEU A 460 -9.80 25.72 -10.77
CA LEU A 460 -9.76 24.27 -10.58
C LEU A 460 -8.66 23.59 -11.43
N GLU A 461 -8.26 24.22 -12.54
CA GLU A 461 -7.16 23.75 -13.38
C GLU A 461 -5.77 24.19 -12.88
N MET A 462 -5.70 25.16 -11.93
CA MET A 462 -4.42 25.58 -11.35
C MET A 462 -3.76 24.46 -10.58
N GLU A 463 -2.44 24.34 -10.72
CA GLU A 463 -1.62 23.57 -9.78
C GLU A 463 -1.63 24.23 -8.39
N ILE A 464 -1.51 23.42 -7.34
CA ILE A 464 -1.49 23.90 -5.95
C ILE A 464 -0.37 24.92 -5.75
N ASP A 465 0.79 24.73 -6.38
CA ASP A 465 1.91 25.68 -6.30
C ASP A 465 1.57 27.05 -6.88
N GLU A 466 0.85 27.10 -8.01
CA GLU A 466 0.33 28.35 -8.59
C GLU A 466 -0.75 28.97 -7.68
N ALA A 467 -1.63 28.13 -7.15
CA ALA A 467 -2.73 28.56 -6.31
C ALA A 467 -2.26 29.16 -4.97
N VAL A 468 -1.13 28.71 -4.40
CA VAL A 468 -0.53 29.31 -3.19
C VAL A 468 -0.25 30.79 -3.41
N ASP A 469 0.37 31.14 -4.54
CA ASP A 469 0.70 32.52 -4.88
C ASP A 469 -0.55 33.32 -5.26
N PHE A 470 -1.46 32.72 -6.03
CA PHE A 470 -2.69 33.34 -6.46
C PHE A 470 -3.61 33.74 -5.29
N PHE A 471 -3.71 32.90 -4.26
CA PHE A 471 -4.52 33.14 -3.06
C PHE A 471 -3.73 33.66 -1.85
N ALA A 472 -2.50 34.15 -2.02
CA ALA A 472 -1.63 34.58 -0.92
C ALA A 472 -2.28 35.60 0.03
N SER A 473 -3.19 36.46 -0.49
CA SER A 473 -3.94 37.46 0.31
C SER A 473 -5.15 36.87 1.06
N MET A 474 -5.46 35.57 0.91
CA MET A 474 -6.64 34.90 1.47
C MET A 474 -6.22 33.79 2.43
N PRO A 475 -5.96 34.06 3.72
CA PRO A 475 -5.39 33.11 4.67
C PRO A 475 -6.18 31.80 4.79
N SER A 476 -7.52 31.86 4.71
CA SER A 476 -8.40 30.67 4.77
C SER A 476 -8.24 29.69 3.61
N ILE A 477 -7.71 30.16 2.48
CA ILE A 477 -7.41 29.34 1.29
C ILE A 477 -5.90 29.06 1.22
N ALA A 478 -5.07 30.09 1.43
CA ALA A 478 -3.62 29.99 1.30
C ALA A 478 -2.99 29.02 2.30
N TYR A 479 -3.48 28.96 3.55
CA TYR A 479 -2.89 28.07 4.56
C TYR A 479 -3.05 26.58 4.23
N PRO A 480 -4.26 26.06 3.90
CA PRO A 480 -4.38 24.69 3.44
C PRO A 480 -3.61 24.38 2.15
N LEU A 481 -3.53 25.34 1.21
CA LEU A 481 -2.71 25.19 0.00
C LEU A 481 -1.23 25.02 0.33
N LYS A 482 -0.71 25.81 1.28
CA LYS A 482 0.67 25.69 1.75
C LYS A 482 0.94 24.35 2.41
N LEU A 483 -0.01 23.83 3.19
CA LEU A 483 0.09 22.48 3.76
C LEU A 483 0.15 21.40 2.67
N MET A 484 -0.65 21.52 1.60
CA MET A 484 -0.57 20.60 0.46
C MET A 484 0.80 20.67 -0.24
N GLN A 485 1.37 21.87 -0.38
CA GLN A 485 2.73 22.06 -0.91
C GLN A 485 3.78 21.43 0.04
N ASP A 486 3.65 21.63 1.35
CA ASP A 486 4.57 21.10 2.36
C ASP A 486 4.63 19.54 2.37
N VAL A 487 3.55 18.87 1.97
CA VAL A 487 3.52 17.40 1.84
C VAL A 487 3.88 16.89 0.42
N GLY A 488 4.41 17.77 -0.44
CA GLY A 488 4.84 17.37 -1.79
C GLY A 488 3.71 17.20 -2.80
N LEU A 489 2.55 17.85 -2.60
CA LEU A 489 1.40 17.78 -3.52
C LEU A 489 1.27 19.05 -4.41
N GLY A 490 2.31 19.86 -4.49
CA GLY A 490 2.28 21.14 -5.20
C GLY A 490 1.91 21.07 -6.68
N TYR A 491 2.19 19.94 -7.32
CA TYR A 491 1.92 19.70 -8.74
C TYR A 491 0.47 19.28 -9.06
N LEU A 492 -0.29 18.85 -8.06
CA LEU A 492 -1.68 18.46 -8.29
C LEU A 492 -2.53 19.67 -8.66
N THR A 493 -3.49 19.49 -9.55
CA THR A 493 -4.48 20.54 -9.81
C THR A 493 -5.57 20.52 -8.74
N LEU A 494 -6.10 21.70 -8.40
CA LEU A 494 -7.17 21.83 -7.39
C LEU A 494 -8.41 21.02 -7.72
N GLY A 495 -8.71 20.87 -9.01
CA GLY A 495 -9.86 20.14 -9.53
C GLY A 495 -9.57 18.72 -9.96
N GLN A 496 -8.38 18.15 -9.72
CA GLN A 496 -8.05 16.80 -10.16
C GLN A 496 -9.05 15.77 -9.63
N PRO A 497 -9.64 14.92 -10.48
CA PRO A 497 -10.60 13.92 -10.04
C PRO A 497 -9.99 12.92 -9.05
N SER A 498 -10.66 12.68 -7.93
CA SER A 498 -10.17 11.74 -6.90
C SER A 498 -9.76 10.35 -7.41
N PRO A 499 -10.47 9.72 -8.37
CA PRO A 499 -10.07 8.41 -8.90
C PRO A 499 -8.77 8.42 -9.74
N THR A 500 -8.22 9.59 -10.07
CA THR A 500 -6.95 9.72 -10.81
C THR A 500 -5.75 9.95 -9.89
N LEU A 501 -5.98 10.08 -8.59
CA LEU A 501 -4.94 10.21 -7.60
C LEU A 501 -4.31 8.86 -7.29
N SER A 502 -3.00 8.82 -7.13
CA SER A 502 -2.31 7.66 -6.58
C SER A 502 -2.69 7.43 -5.10
N GLY A 503 -2.44 6.22 -4.59
CA GLY A 503 -2.70 5.91 -3.18
C GLY A 503 -1.92 6.83 -2.23
N GLY A 504 -0.65 7.11 -2.52
CA GLY A 504 0.17 8.03 -1.73
C GLY A 504 -0.32 9.48 -1.76
N GLU A 505 -0.79 9.98 -2.93
CA GLU A 505 -1.39 11.32 -3.04
C GLU A 505 -2.67 11.43 -2.22
N ALA A 506 -3.55 10.41 -2.29
CA ALA A 506 -4.77 10.36 -1.49
C ALA A 506 -4.46 10.35 0.01
N GLN A 507 -3.47 9.58 0.44
CA GLN A 507 -3.01 9.53 1.82
C GLN A 507 -2.49 10.88 2.32
N ARG A 508 -1.62 11.54 1.53
CA ARG A 508 -1.10 12.86 1.88
C ARG A 508 -2.19 13.94 1.96
N LEU A 509 -3.20 13.88 1.07
CA LEU A 509 -4.37 14.77 1.19
C LEU A 509 -5.18 14.56 2.48
N LYS A 510 -5.33 13.30 2.93
CA LYS A 510 -5.94 13.00 4.23
C LYS A 510 -5.13 13.62 5.37
N LEU A 511 -3.80 13.52 5.31
CA LEU A 511 -2.90 14.12 6.29
C LEU A 511 -3.05 15.65 6.33
N VAL A 512 -3.14 16.32 5.18
CA VAL A 512 -3.36 17.77 5.09
C VAL A 512 -4.64 18.20 5.81
N THR A 513 -5.73 17.44 5.70
CA THR A 513 -7.00 17.80 6.38
C THR A 513 -6.87 17.75 7.91
N GLU A 514 -6.03 16.90 8.44
CA GLU A 514 -5.74 16.84 9.87
C GLU A 514 -4.79 17.96 10.30
N LEU A 515 -3.76 18.24 9.50
CA LEU A 515 -2.84 19.37 9.74
C LEU A 515 -3.55 20.72 9.72
N ALA A 516 -4.54 20.90 8.85
CA ALA A 516 -5.31 22.14 8.77
C ALA A 516 -6.11 22.44 10.07
N LYS A 517 -6.31 21.44 10.94
CA LYS A 517 -6.93 21.61 12.27
C LYS A 517 -5.95 22.11 13.34
N VAL A 518 -4.64 22.00 13.07
CA VAL A 518 -3.58 22.54 13.94
C VAL A 518 -3.50 24.04 13.71
N ARG A 519 -3.46 24.85 14.77
CA ARG A 519 -3.35 26.31 14.67
C ARG A 519 -1.97 26.71 14.14
N THR A 520 -1.86 27.93 13.62
CA THR A 520 -0.60 28.49 13.11
C THR A 520 0.51 28.62 14.16
N ASP A 521 0.13 28.63 15.46
CA ASP A 521 1.07 28.62 16.59
C ASP A 521 1.56 27.19 16.97
N GLY A 522 1.18 26.17 16.20
CA GLY A 522 1.55 24.77 16.45
C GLY A 522 0.67 24.06 17.48
N SER A 523 -0.35 24.72 18.03
CA SER A 523 -1.30 24.11 18.97
C SER A 523 -2.58 23.67 18.27
N PHE A 524 -3.25 22.64 18.79
CA PHE A 524 -4.63 22.35 18.43
C PHE A 524 -5.57 23.40 19.05
N ALA A 525 -6.76 23.58 18.45
CA ALA A 525 -7.80 24.37 19.09
C ALA A 525 -8.02 23.86 20.53
N ALA A 526 -8.22 24.77 21.49
CA ALA A 526 -8.16 24.55 22.95
C ALA A 526 -9.01 23.38 23.54
N ARG A 527 -9.67 22.58 22.73
CA ARG A 527 -10.47 21.41 23.10
C ARG A 527 -10.24 20.19 22.17
N ALA A 528 -9.21 20.18 21.33
CA ALA A 528 -8.98 19.00 20.49
C ALA A 528 -8.50 17.82 21.37
N PRO A 529 -9.13 16.66 21.29
CA PRO A 529 -8.68 15.48 22.03
C PRO A 529 -7.32 15.02 21.52
N HIS A 530 -6.50 14.44 22.40
CA HIS A 530 -5.24 13.80 22.00
C HIS A 530 -5.50 12.77 20.90
N THR A 531 -4.93 12.99 19.72
CA THR A 531 -5.16 12.14 18.55
C THR A 531 -3.96 11.25 18.30
N LEU A 532 -4.21 9.96 18.08
CA LEU A 532 -3.22 9.00 17.60
C LEU A 532 -3.45 8.74 16.11
N TYR A 533 -2.44 9.03 15.30
CA TYR A 533 -2.44 8.77 13.86
C TYR A 533 -1.70 7.47 13.57
N VAL A 534 -2.29 6.61 12.76
CA VAL A 534 -1.66 5.42 12.19
C VAL A 534 -1.52 5.62 10.69
N LEU A 535 -0.29 5.61 10.19
CA LEU A 535 0.02 5.76 8.77
C LEU A 535 0.69 4.48 8.25
N ASP A 536 0.35 4.08 7.03
CA ASP A 536 0.93 2.91 6.37
C ASP A 536 1.72 3.37 5.14
N GLU A 537 3.05 3.22 5.20
CA GLU A 537 4.02 3.52 4.15
C GLU A 537 3.79 4.89 3.46
N PRO A 538 3.78 6.02 4.21
CA PRO A 538 3.45 7.32 3.63
C PRO A 538 4.54 7.88 2.68
N THR A 539 5.73 7.26 2.61
CA THR A 539 6.81 7.67 1.70
C THR A 539 6.72 7.05 0.30
N VAL A 540 5.75 6.15 0.08
CA VAL A 540 5.55 5.51 -1.23
C VAL A 540 5.39 6.54 -2.34
N GLY A 541 6.18 6.38 -3.42
CA GLY A 541 6.19 7.28 -4.59
C GLY A 541 6.76 8.68 -4.31
N LEU A 542 7.53 8.86 -3.24
CA LEU A 542 8.19 10.12 -2.93
C LEU A 542 9.66 10.11 -3.33
N HIS A 543 10.07 11.18 -4.01
CA HIS A 543 11.49 11.48 -4.18
C HIS A 543 12.14 11.82 -2.81
N MET A 544 13.43 11.56 -2.66
CA MET A 544 14.20 11.79 -1.41
C MET A 544 13.99 13.20 -0.81
N THR A 545 13.90 14.24 -1.63
CA THR A 545 13.62 15.62 -1.18
C THR A 545 12.24 15.79 -0.53
N ASP A 546 11.24 15.01 -0.96
CA ASP A 546 9.89 15.10 -0.44
C ASP A 546 9.71 14.25 0.81
N VAL A 547 10.54 13.21 1.00
CA VAL A 547 10.61 12.42 2.24
C VAL A 547 11.01 13.31 3.42
N ASP A 548 12.03 14.17 3.26
CA ASP A 548 12.43 15.15 4.30
C ASP A 548 11.28 16.11 4.66
N ARG A 549 10.57 16.62 3.66
CA ARG A 549 9.39 17.48 3.90
C ARG A 549 8.32 16.75 4.69
N LEU A 550 8.02 15.51 4.31
CA LEU A 550 7.03 14.69 5.01
C LEU A 550 7.46 14.41 6.47
N SER A 551 8.73 14.05 6.71
CA SER A 551 9.27 13.85 8.08
C SER A 551 9.05 15.07 8.95
N LYS A 552 9.33 16.28 8.45
CA LYS A 552 9.07 17.55 9.15
C LYS A 552 7.58 17.77 9.45
N VAL A 553 6.73 17.42 8.51
CA VAL A 553 5.27 17.54 8.67
C VAL A 553 4.76 16.59 9.76
N LEU A 554 5.22 15.32 9.78
CA LEU A 554 4.87 14.35 10.82
C LEU A 554 5.37 14.81 12.20
N SER A 555 6.58 15.35 12.27
CA SER A 555 7.13 15.94 13.51
C SER A 555 6.30 17.10 14.01
N ARG A 556 5.77 17.98 13.15
CA ARG A 556 4.86 19.08 13.54
C ARG A 556 3.57 18.59 14.20
N LEU A 557 3.00 17.46 13.75
CA LEU A 557 1.84 16.83 14.41
C LEU A 557 2.17 16.40 15.84
N VAL A 558 3.35 15.83 16.04
CA VAL A 558 3.80 15.39 17.37
C VAL A 558 4.08 16.60 18.27
N ASP A 559 4.73 17.65 17.75
CA ASP A 559 4.97 18.90 18.49
C ASP A 559 3.66 19.56 18.93
N ALA A 560 2.60 19.40 18.14
CA ALA A 560 1.26 19.85 18.50
C ALA A 560 0.55 18.95 19.53
N GLY A 561 1.22 17.93 20.08
CA GLY A 561 0.70 17.07 21.15
C GLY A 561 0.02 15.78 20.68
N SER A 562 0.11 15.42 19.40
CA SER A 562 -0.42 14.15 18.85
C SER A 562 0.57 13.01 19.01
N THR A 563 0.09 11.78 18.86
CA THR A 563 0.93 10.59 18.66
C THR A 563 0.90 10.20 17.19
N VAL A 564 2.05 9.90 16.61
CA VAL A 564 2.16 9.44 15.22
C VAL A 564 2.84 8.07 15.23
N VAL A 565 2.15 7.06 14.68
CA VAL A 565 2.66 5.70 14.49
C VAL A 565 2.69 5.43 12.99
N VAL A 566 3.86 5.14 12.45
CA VAL A 566 4.07 4.95 11.01
C VAL A 566 4.63 3.58 10.75
N ILE A 567 4.05 2.82 9.84
CA ILE A 567 4.68 1.63 9.26
C ILE A 567 5.59 2.14 8.15
N GLU A 568 6.90 1.89 8.27
CA GLU A 568 7.85 2.39 7.28
C GLU A 568 9.06 1.49 7.09
N HIS A 569 9.58 1.54 5.87
CA HIS A 569 10.82 0.90 5.44
C HIS A 569 11.91 1.91 5.09
N ASN A 570 11.52 3.16 4.86
CA ASN A 570 12.42 4.26 4.53
C ASN A 570 13.32 4.59 5.73
N LEU A 571 14.63 4.60 5.50
CA LEU A 571 15.63 4.79 6.56
C LEU A 571 15.73 6.24 7.04
N ASP A 572 15.41 7.23 6.22
CA ASP A 572 15.37 8.64 6.64
C ASP A 572 14.28 8.83 7.71
N ILE A 573 13.08 8.29 7.46
CA ILE A 573 11.96 8.33 8.42
C ILE A 573 12.31 7.56 9.71
N ALA A 574 12.92 6.38 9.57
CA ALA A 574 13.32 5.58 10.72
C ALA A 574 14.43 6.28 11.56
N ALA A 575 15.36 6.98 10.90
CA ALA A 575 16.42 7.72 11.56
C ALA A 575 15.92 8.95 12.35
N ASP A 576 14.82 9.57 11.90
CA ASP A 576 14.20 10.72 12.54
C ASP A 576 13.19 10.35 13.64
N ALA A 577 12.86 9.08 13.81
CA ALA A 577 11.90 8.61 14.79
C ALA A 577 12.32 8.91 16.23
N ASP A 578 11.35 9.18 17.12
CA ASP A 578 11.57 9.21 18.57
C ASP A 578 11.70 7.79 19.14
N TRP A 579 10.95 6.84 18.54
CA TRP A 579 10.90 5.45 18.96
C TRP A 579 10.71 4.52 17.75
N ILE A 580 11.43 3.41 17.72
CA ILE A 580 11.28 2.36 16.73
C ILE A 580 10.78 1.09 17.41
N ILE A 581 9.87 0.39 16.78
CA ILE A 581 9.41 -0.96 17.10
C ILE A 581 9.74 -1.83 15.90
N ASP A 582 10.69 -2.74 16.05
CA ASP A 582 11.18 -3.62 14.99
C ASP A 582 10.60 -5.01 15.15
N LEU A 583 9.82 -5.45 14.15
CA LEU A 583 9.14 -6.75 14.12
C LEU A 583 9.90 -7.74 13.24
N GLY A 584 10.03 -8.97 13.71
CA GLY A 584 10.77 -10.01 13.01
C GLY A 584 10.77 -11.33 13.79
N PRO A 585 11.85 -12.14 13.68
CA PRO A 585 13.07 -11.90 12.86
C PRO A 585 12.86 -12.07 11.36
N GLU A 586 11.87 -12.89 10.94
CA GLU A 586 11.55 -13.21 9.55
C GLU A 586 10.08 -12.92 9.24
N GLY A 587 9.63 -13.19 8.00
CA GLY A 587 8.24 -13.15 7.61
C GLY A 587 7.44 -14.40 8.02
N GLY A 588 6.11 -14.34 7.96
CA GLY A 588 5.22 -15.46 8.20
C GLY A 588 5.33 -16.05 9.61
N ALA A 589 5.28 -17.38 9.72
CA ALA A 589 5.28 -18.09 11.01
C ALA A 589 6.58 -17.94 11.82
N LYS A 590 7.68 -17.61 11.18
CA LYS A 590 8.97 -17.34 11.84
C LYS A 590 9.11 -15.88 12.32
N GLY A 591 8.15 -15.02 11.97
CA GLY A 591 8.08 -13.61 12.36
C GLY A 591 7.22 -13.36 13.59
N GLY A 592 6.60 -12.18 13.62
CA GLY A 592 5.56 -11.84 14.58
C GLY A 592 6.04 -11.54 16.00
N LYS A 593 7.33 -11.27 16.19
CA LYS A 593 7.93 -10.93 17.50
C LYS A 593 8.53 -9.54 17.47
N VAL A 594 8.58 -8.86 18.63
CA VAL A 594 9.40 -7.66 18.79
C VAL A 594 10.85 -8.08 18.94
N VAL A 595 11.67 -7.79 17.92
CA VAL A 595 13.11 -8.14 17.92
C VAL A 595 13.98 -7.01 18.43
N ALA A 596 13.53 -5.77 18.32
CA ALA A 596 14.14 -4.60 18.93
C ALA A 596 13.10 -3.51 19.17
N GLN A 597 13.31 -2.71 20.21
CA GLN A 597 12.58 -1.45 20.39
C GLN A 597 13.49 -0.43 21.08
N GLY A 598 13.31 0.85 20.75
CA GLY A 598 14.12 1.91 21.30
C GLY A 598 14.31 3.09 20.35
N SER A 599 15.18 4.01 20.71
CA SER A 599 15.60 5.07 19.79
C SER A 599 16.33 4.49 18.58
N PRO A 600 16.42 5.21 17.44
CA PRO A 600 17.13 4.74 16.26
C PRO A 600 18.56 4.26 16.57
N LYS A 601 19.32 4.98 17.42
CA LYS A 601 20.65 4.55 17.87
C LYS A 601 20.64 3.26 18.69
N MET A 602 19.60 3.02 19.47
CA MET A 602 19.48 1.77 20.26
C MET A 602 19.20 0.59 19.34
N VAL A 603 18.31 0.75 18.37
CA VAL A 603 17.98 -0.27 17.38
C VAL A 603 19.17 -0.56 16.47
N ALA A 604 19.89 0.46 16.01
CA ALA A 604 21.11 0.32 15.21
C ALA A 604 22.23 -0.50 15.90
N ARG A 605 22.23 -0.62 17.23
CA ARG A 605 23.18 -1.47 17.99
C ARG A 605 22.76 -2.94 18.03
N LYS A 606 21.53 -3.26 17.67
CA LYS A 606 21.03 -4.64 17.66
C LYS A 606 21.44 -5.35 16.38
N ASN A 607 21.53 -6.67 16.47
CA ASN A 607 21.87 -7.51 15.32
C ASN A 607 20.60 -8.06 14.64
N THR A 608 19.65 -7.17 14.38
CA THR A 608 18.42 -7.44 13.62
C THR A 608 18.59 -6.97 12.18
N ALA A 609 17.71 -7.42 11.26
CA ALA A 609 17.76 -6.99 9.86
C ALA A 609 17.73 -5.44 9.77
N THR A 610 16.76 -4.81 10.43
CA THR A 610 16.65 -3.34 10.51
C THR A 610 17.85 -2.71 11.20
N GLY A 611 18.33 -3.29 12.31
CA GLY A 611 19.47 -2.75 13.07
C GLY A 611 20.76 -2.70 12.26
N ILE A 612 21.02 -3.70 11.42
CA ILE A 612 22.22 -3.76 10.56
C ILE A 612 22.16 -2.65 9.51
N VAL A 613 21.06 -2.52 8.76
CA VAL A 613 20.93 -1.52 7.70
C VAL A 613 20.88 -0.10 8.27
N LEU A 614 20.16 0.13 9.38
CA LEU A 614 20.10 1.44 10.04
C LEU A 614 21.46 1.89 10.57
N ARG A 615 22.30 0.95 11.03
CA ARG A 615 23.67 1.25 11.48
C ARG A 615 24.53 1.73 10.32
N ALA A 616 24.48 1.05 9.19
CA ALA A 616 25.19 1.44 7.98
C ALA A 616 24.71 2.83 7.51
N PHE A 617 23.41 3.01 7.38
CA PHE A 617 22.79 4.27 7.00
C PHE A 617 23.21 5.45 7.88
N LEU A 618 23.12 5.31 9.21
CA LEU A 618 23.56 6.36 10.15
C LEU A 618 25.08 6.60 10.13
N ALA A 619 25.88 5.67 9.65
CA ALA A 619 27.32 5.86 9.49
C ALA A 619 27.65 6.70 8.25
N GLU A 620 26.89 6.55 7.18
CA GLU A 620 27.05 7.30 5.92
C GLU A 620 26.46 8.70 6.01
N HIS A 621 25.32 8.87 6.70
CA HIS A 621 24.55 10.12 6.81
C HIS A 621 24.90 10.95 8.06
N LYS A 622 26.14 10.90 8.51
CA LYS A 622 26.57 11.69 9.69
C LYS A 622 26.57 13.19 9.40
N PRO A 623 26.06 14.02 10.33
CA PRO A 623 26.24 15.46 10.24
C PRO A 623 27.72 15.80 10.09
N VAL A 624 28.06 16.61 9.10
CA VAL A 624 29.40 17.17 8.97
C VAL A 624 29.66 18.00 10.23
N LYS A 625 30.70 17.66 10.98
CA LYS A 625 31.12 18.48 12.13
C LYS A 625 31.49 19.86 11.59
N SER A 626 30.71 20.88 11.98
CA SER A 626 31.12 22.26 11.77
C SER A 626 32.46 22.46 12.49
N THR A 627 33.52 22.55 11.69
CA THR A 627 34.86 22.95 12.15
C THR A 627 34.83 24.39 12.63
#